data_383e85d941e5b644feb174506cc50ee5
#
_entry.id   383e85d941e5b644feb174506cc50ee5
#
_cell.length_a   1.000
_cell.length_b   1.000
_cell.length_c   1.000
_cell.angle_alpha   90.00
_cell.angle_beta   90.00
_cell.angle_gamma   90.00
#
_symmetry.space_group_name_H-M   'P 1'
#
loop_
_entity.id
_entity.type
_entity.pdbx_description
1 polymer ?
#
loop_
_entity_poly.entity_id
_entity_poly.type
_entity_poly.pdbx_seq_one_letter_code
_entity_poly.pdbx_strand_id
1 'polypeptide(L)'
;LKSAQKIFGFFDKSQLIDLFEFILKGDEIKVIEIYRKIYDQGVEPKIFINDFLELLYYFKNIESLTLESTNFSLNDQEFQKIKDLNKNLDPSVLILFWQFTISTLDELAIVSNQHLSMEMFLLRLMHLSSIKLHKNTDINSVSENPVIDKEINDQSKPIDQIKNIYQ
;
A
#
# COMPACT_ATOMS: atom_id res chain seq x y z
N LEU A 1 13.78 -23.74 20.11
CA LEU A 1 12.90 -23.07 19.14
C LEU A 1 13.66 -22.07 18.27
N LYS A 2 14.42 -21.11 18.85
CA LYS A 2 15.20 -20.12 18.07
C LYS A 2 16.24 -20.72 17.13
N SER A 3 16.83 -21.86 17.49
CA SER A 3 17.83 -22.55 16.64
C SER A 3 17.21 -23.25 15.44
N ALA A 4 16.00 -23.80 15.57
CA ALA A 4 15.27 -24.44 14.47
C ALA A 4 14.76 -23.41 13.44
N GLN A 5 14.32 -22.24 13.89
CA GLN A 5 13.91 -21.12 13.02
C GLN A 5 15.08 -20.67 12.11
N LYS A 6 16.30 -20.64 12.65
CA LYS A 6 17.50 -20.24 11.90
C LYS A 6 17.91 -21.25 10.82
N ILE A 7 17.59 -22.55 11.00
CA ILE A 7 17.93 -23.61 10.04
C ILE A 7 16.95 -23.67 8.86
N PHE A 8 15.68 -23.27 9.06
CA PHE A 8 14.62 -23.38 8.05
C PHE A 8 14.22 -22.05 7.40
N GLY A 9 14.93 -20.94 7.72
CA GLY A 9 14.59 -19.62 7.16
C GLY A 9 13.24 -19.05 7.66
N PHE A 10 12.68 -19.63 8.71
CA PHE A 10 11.48 -19.08 9.35
C PHE A 10 11.84 -17.87 10.20
N PHE A 11 11.18 -16.77 9.97
CA PHE A 11 11.28 -15.58 10.81
C PHE A 11 9.96 -15.30 11.54
N ASP A 12 10.01 -14.41 12.52
CA ASP A 12 8.84 -14.05 13.30
C ASP A 12 7.85 -13.23 12.44
N LYS A 13 6.65 -13.75 12.27
CA LYS A 13 5.59 -13.11 11.48
C LYS A 13 5.18 -11.75 12.05
N SER A 14 5.37 -11.54 13.36
CA SER A 14 5.13 -10.23 13.98
C SER A 14 5.98 -9.13 13.36
N GLN A 15 7.24 -9.43 12.98
CA GLN A 15 8.13 -8.48 12.31
C GLN A 15 7.59 -8.06 10.93
N LEU A 16 6.92 -8.97 10.22
CA LEU A 16 6.32 -8.67 8.92
C LEU A 16 5.09 -7.77 9.07
N ILE A 17 4.28 -7.98 10.11
CA ILE A 17 3.13 -7.11 10.44
C ILE A 17 3.62 -5.72 10.85
N ASP A 18 4.67 -5.63 11.66
CA ASP A 18 5.28 -4.37 12.04
C ASP A 18 5.83 -3.62 10.81
N LEU A 19 6.54 -4.32 9.94
CA LEU A 19 7.05 -3.76 8.69
C LEU A 19 5.92 -3.22 7.81
N PHE A 20 4.83 -3.97 7.67
CA PHE A 20 3.65 -3.52 6.92
C PHE A 20 3.03 -2.25 7.52
N GLU A 21 2.92 -2.17 8.84
CA GLU A 21 2.45 -0.97 9.53
C GLU A 21 3.34 0.25 9.21
N PHE A 22 4.67 0.09 9.22
CA PHE A 22 5.58 1.18 8.88
C PHE A 22 5.56 1.55 7.41
N ILE A 23 5.32 0.60 6.50
CA ILE A 23 5.05 0.90 5.07
C ILE A 23 3.83 1.81 4.94
N LEU A 24 2.74 1.51 5.64
CA LEU A 24 1.53 2.33 5.62
C LEU A 24 1.75 3.73 6.23
N LYS A 25 2.61 3.85 7.23
CA LYS A 25 2.99 5.12 7.87
C LYS A 25 4.01 5.93 7.05
N GLY A 26 4.66 5.32 6.05
CA GLY A 26 5.72 5.96 5.28
C GLY A 26 7.03 6.16 6.04
N ASP A 27 7.29 5.36 7.09
CA ASP A 27 8.52 5.43 7.89
C ASP A 27 9.63 4.59 7.23
N GLU A 28 10.32 5.21 6.27
CA GLU A 28 11.34 4.57 5.45
C GLU A 28 12.48 3.98 6.29
N ILE A 29 12.92 4.70 7.31
CA ILE A 29 14.05 4.27 8.16
C ILE A 29 13.70 2.96 8.84
N LYS A 30 12.53 2.88 9.47
CA LYS A 30 12.09 1.66 10.16
C LYS A 30 11.81 0.50 9.23
N VAL A 31 11.24 0.78 8.06
CA VAL A 31 10.99 -0.26 7.04
C VAL A 31 12.27 -0.94 6.62
N ILE A 32 13.30 -0.15 6.27
CA ILE A 32 14.58 -0.69 5.84
C ILE A 32 15.32 -1.37 6.99
N GLU A 33 15.26 -0.81 8.21
CA GLU A 33 15.87 -1.42 9.40
C GLU A 33 15.26 -2.80 9.71
N ILE A 34 13.94 -2.92 9.72
CA ILE A 34 13.25 -4.19 9.98
C ILE A 34 13.57 -5.21 8.88
N TYR A 35 13.53 -4.80 7.61
CA TYR A 35 13.88 -5.69 6.50
C TYR A 35 15.31 -6.21 6.60
N ARG A 36 16.29 -5.34 6.86
CA ARG A 36 17.69 -5.75 7.04
C ARG A 36 17.87 -6.72 8.20
N LYS A 37 17.16 -6.48 9.31
CA LYS A 37 17.16 -7.41 10.44
C LYS A 37 16.60 -8.79 10.06
N ILE A 38 15.54 -8.85 9.27
CA ILE A 38 14.99 -10.12 8.75
C ILE A 38 16.00 -10.79 7.82
N TYR A 39 16.60 -10.03 6.93
CA TYR A 39 17.63 -10.51 6.00
C TYR A 39 18.88 -11.07 6.72
N ASP A 40 19.36 -10.37 7.76
CA ASP A 40 20.50 -10.77 8.60
C ASP A 40 20.22 -12.06 9.40
N GLN A 41 18.95 -12.40 9.61
CA GLN A 41 18.53 -13.69 10.18
C GLN A 41 18.66 -14.86 9.19
N GLY A 42 19.03 -14.58 7.94
CA GLY A 42 19.22 -15.57 6.87
C GLY A 42 17.94 -15.89 6.11
N VAL A 43 16.94 -15.03 6.16
CA VAL A 43 15.70 -15.17 5.39
C VAL A 43 15.96 -14.82 3.94
N GLU A 44 15.72 -15.77 3.04
CA GLU A 44 15.86 -15.53 1.61
C GLU A 44 14.79 -14.55 1.09
N PRO A 45 15.15 -13.63 0.16
CA PRO A 45 14.19 -12.67 -0.43
C PRO A 45 12.92 -13.32 -0.97
N LYS A 46 13.03 -14.49 -1.60
CA LYS A 46 11.89 -15.22 -2.14
C LYS A 46 10.93 -15.73 -1.06
N ILE A 47 11.47 -16.17 0.08
CA ILE A 47 10.65 -16.59 1.24
C ILE A 47 9.92 -15.37 1.81
N PHE A 48 10.64 -14.26 1.99
CA PHE A 48 10.06 -13.01 2.46
C PHE A 48 8.88 -12.56 1.57
N ILE A 49 9.05 -12.57 0.23
CA ILE A 49 8.01 -12.16 -0.72
C ILE A 49 6.78 -13.07 -0.63
N ASN A 50 6.97 -14.39 -0.50
CA ASN A 50 5.84 -15.31 -0.36
C ASN A 50 5.08 -15.08 0.95
N ASP A 51 5.78 -14.86 2.06
CA ASP A 51 5.16 -14.53 3.34
C ASP A 51 4.44 -13.17 3.29
N PHE A 52 4.99 -12.22 2.55
CA PHE A 52 4.35 -10.91 2.34
C PHE A 52 3.07 -11.03 1.50
N LEU A 53 3.05 -11.87 0.45
CA LEU A 53 1.83 -12.18 -0.30
C LEU A 53 0.75 -12.80 0.59
N GLU A 54 1.15 -13.74 1.45
CA GLU A 54 0.23 -14.37 2.40
C GLU A 54 -0.34 -13.33 3.37
N LEU A 55 0.49 -12.40 3.87
CA LEU A 55 0.04 -11.30 4.72
C LEU A 55 -0.98 -10.40 4.01
N LEU A 56 -0.73 -10.02 2.75
CA LEU A 56 -1.68 -9.23 1.95
C LEU A 56 -3.02 -9.94 1.78
N TYR A 57 -3.01 -11.26 1.60
CA TYR A 57 -4.22 -12.07 1.55
C TYR A 57 -5.00 -11.98 2.86
N TYR A 58 -4.33 -12.05 4.03
CA TYR A 58 -5.00 -11.91 5.32
C TYR A 58 -5.58 -10.51 5.51
N PHE A 59 -4.88 -9.46 5.15
CA PHE A 59 -5.45 -8.11 5.19
C PHE A 59 -6.70 -7.99 4.33
N LYS A 60 -6.70 -8.57 3.13
CA LYS A 60 -7.84 -8.51 2.23
C LYS A 60 -9.07 -9.26 2.74
N ASN A 61 -8.87 -10.37 3.44
CA ASN A 61 -9.93 -11.29 3.84
C ASN A 61 -10.19 -11.32 5.35
N ILE A 62 -9.60 -10.41 6.12
CA ILE A 62 -9.59 -10.44 7.59
C ILE A 62 -10.98 -10.48 8.21
N GLU A 63 -12.00 -9.90 7.56
CA GLU A 63 -13.38 -9.90 8.05
C GLU A 63 -14.06 -11.28 7.94
N SER A 64 -13.61 -12.12 7.01
CA SER A 64 -14.15 -13.47 6.77
C SER A 64 -13.30 -14.59 7.36
N LEU A 65 -12.10 -14.27 7.86
CA LEU A 65 -11.18 -15.23 8.44
C LEU A 65 -11.41 -15.37 9.95
N THR A 66 -11.31 -16.60 10.44
CA THR A 66 -11.17 -16.91 11.87
C THR A 66 -9.71 -17.24 12.17
N LEU A 67 -9.30 -17.08 13.42
CA LEU A 67 -7.93 -17.40 13.86
C LEU A 67 -7.50 -18.82 13.48
N GLU A 68 -8.43 -19.78 13.60
CA GLU A 68 -8.20 -21.19 13.30
C GLU A 68 -8.05 -21.50 11.81
N SER A 69 -8.52 -20.59 10.94
CA SER A 69 -8.45 -20.74 9.48
C SER A 69 -7.19 -20.17 8.86
N THR A 70 -6.30 -19.56 9.66
CA THR A 70 -5.06 -18.98 9.17
C THR A 70 -3.90 -19.98 9.22
N ASN A 71 -3.27 -20.23 8.08
CA ASN A 71 -2.02 -21.01 8.04
C ASN A 71 -0.83 -20.23 8.59
N PHE A 72 -1.01 -18.93 8.84
CA PHE A 72 0.04 -17.99 9.27
C PHE A 72 0.38 -18.13 10.75
N SER A 73 -0.31 -18.99 11.49
CA SER A 73 -0.10 -19.20 12.94
C SER A 73 -0.10 -17.89 13.74
N LEU A 74 -1.03 -16.99 13.41
CA LEU A 74 -1.20 -15.71 14.11
C LEU A 74 -1.70 -15.96 15.54
N ASN A 75 -1.16 -15.20 16.47
CA ASN A 75 -1.75 -15.09 17.79
C ASN A 75 -2.88 -14.05 17.83
N ASP A 76 -3.64 -14.01 18.92
CA ASP A 76 -4.78 -13.09 19.08
C ASP A 76 -4.40 -11.62 18.92
N GLN A 77 -3.22 -11.24 19.40
CA GLN A 77 -2.72 -9.85 19.32
C GLN A 77 -2.36 -9.46 17.88
N GLU A 78 -1.70 -10.33 17.16
CA GLU A 78 -1.35 -10.13 15.76
C GLU A 78 -2.58 -10.05 14.87
N PHE A 79 -3.54 -10.94 15.08
CA PHE A 79 -4.82 -10.95 14.37
C PHE A 79 -5.60 -9.65 14.63
N GLN A 80 -5.67 -9.20 15.89
CA GLN A 80 -6.31 -7.94 16.23
C GLN A 80 -5.58 -6.73 15.60
N LYS A 81 -4.25 -6.75 15.60
CA LYS A 81 -3.44 -5.71 14.97
C LYS A 81 -3.73 -5.59 13.47
N ILE A 82 -3.82 -6.71 12.76
CA ILE A 82 -4.21 -6.73 11.34
C ILE A 82 -5.61 -6.13 11.15
N LYS A 83 -6.57 -6.51 11.99
CA LYS A 83 -7.92 -5.93 11.95
C LYS A 83 -7.92 -4.41 12.13
N ASP A 84 -7.16 -3.93 13.09
CA ASP A 84 -7.10 -2.49 13.39
C ASP A 84 -6.44 -1.69 12.26
N LEU A 85 -5.37 -2.20 11.68
CA LEU A 85 -4.72 -1.60 10.52
C LEU A 85 -5.66 -1.59 9.29
N ASN A 86 -6.43 -2.66 9.10
CA ASN A 86 -7.33 -2.81 7.95
C ASN A 86 -8.50 -1.82 7.96
N LYS A 87 -8.94 -1.34 9.14
CA LYS A 87 -10.07 -0.39 9.25
C LYS A 87 -9.92 0.89 8.42
N ASN A 88 -8.68 1.36 8.32
CA ASN A 88 -8.36 2.61 7.63
C ASN A 88 -7.65 2.39 6.28
N LEU A 89 -7.54 1.14 5.84
CA LEU A 89 -6.82 0.78 4.63
C LEU A 89 -7.76 0.72 3.43
N ASP A 90 -7.45 1.51 2.39
CA ASP A 90 -8.16 1.42 1.12
C ASP A 90 -7.89 0.06 0.46
N PRO A 91 -8.94 -0.76 0.18
CA PRO A 91 -8.77 -2.07 -0.46
C PRO A 91 -8.00 -2.03 -1.78
N SER A 92 -8.03 -0.90 -2.49
CA SER A 92 -7.30 -0.74 -3.75
C SER A 92 -5.77 -0.67 -3.55
N VAL A 93 -5.31 -0.24 -2.37
CA VAL A 93 -3.88 -0.28 -2.00
C VAL A 93 -3.40 -1.71 -1.90
N LEU A 94 -4.18 -2.59 -1.28
CA LEU A 94 -3.84 -4.02 -1.17
C LEU A 94 -3.70 -4.69 -2.54
N ILE A 95 -4.58 -4.35 -3.49
CA ILE A 95 -4.51 -4.89 -4.86
C ILE A 95 -3.24 -4.42 -5.57
N LEU A 96 -2.89 -3.15 -5.42
CA LEU A 96 -1.65 -2.62 -5.98
C LEU A 96 -0.42 -3.25 -5.33
N PHE A 97 -0.42 -3.40 -4.00
CA PHE A 97 0.66 -4.07 -3.28
C PHE A 97 0.82 -5.51 -3.75
N TRP A 98 -0.28 -6.23 -3.93
CA TRP A 98 -0.28 -7.58 -4.50
C TRP A 98 0.39 -7.62 -5.88
N GLN A 99 0.01 -6.75 -6.80
CA GLN A 99 0.58 -6.68 -8.15
C GLN A 99 2.09 -6.41 -8.12
N PHE A 100 2.52 -5.43 -7.30
CA PHE A 100 3.95 -5.12 -7.16
C PHE A 100 4.73 -6.27 -6.53
N THR A 101 4.13 -6.97 -5.58
CA THR A 101 4.77 -8.11 -4.91
C THR A 101 4.97 -9.28 -5.88
N ILE A 102 3.96 -9.59 -6.71
CA ILE A 102 4.08 -10.62 -7.77
C ILE A 102 5.15 -10.21 -8.79
N SER A 103 5.15 -8.95 -9.25
CA SER A 103 6.18 -8.46 -10.18
C SER A 103 7.60 -8.57 -9.60
N THR A 104 7.76 -8.27 -8.31
CA THR A 104 9.05 -8.40 -7.64
C THR A 104 9.51 -9.85 -7.54
N LEU A 105 8.60 -10.80 -7.39
CA LEU A 105 8.94 -12.23 -7.40
C LEU A 105 9.58 -12.64 -8.73
N ASP A 106 9.07 -12.12 -9.85
CA ASP A 106 9.65 -12.34 -11.18
C ASP A 106 11.00 -11.60 -11.33
N GLU A 107 11.08 -10.35 -10.84
CA GLU A 107 12.33 -9.58 -10.85
C GLU A 107 13.46 -10.30 -10.11
N LEU A 108 13.16 -10.93 -8.95
CA LEU A 108 14.16 -11.67 -8.16
C LEU A 108 14.79 -12.86 -8.91
N ALA A 109 14.13 -13.38 -9.94
CA ALA A 109 14.66 -14.47 -10.75
C ALA A 109 15.76 -14.03 -11.72
N ILE A 110 15.81 -12.73 -12.07
CA ILE A 110 16.69 -12.18 -13.10
C ILE A 110 17.74 -11.20 -12.56
N VAL A 111 17.54 -10.64 -11.37
CA VAL A 111 18.48 -9.66 -10.79
C VAL A 111 19.66 -10.34 -10.11
N SER A 112 20.85 -9.75 -10.24
CA SER A 112 22.06 -10.27 -9.56
C SER A 112 22.08 -9.91 -8.07
N ASN A 113 21.54 -8.76 -7.68
CA ASN A 113 21.47 -8.29 -6.30
C ASN A 113 20.02 -8.28 -5.80
N GLN A 114 19.60 -9.43 -5.28
CA GLN A 114 18.23 -9.59 -4.77
C GLN A 114 17.94 -8.70 -3.55
N HIS A 115 18.95 -8.46 -2.69
CA HIS A 115 18.79 -7.62 -1.50
C HIS A 115 18.46 -6.17 -1.90
N LEU A 116 19.19 -5.60 -2.84
CA LEU A 116 18.92 -4.26 -3.36
C LEU A 116 17.53 -4.17 -4.02
N SER A 117 17.14 -5.19 -4.78
CA SER A 117 15.82 -5.27 -5.39
C SER A 117 14.70 -5.26 -4.35
N MET A 118 14.90 -5.95 -3.22
CA MET A 118 13.97 -5.96 -2.11
C MET A 118 13.83 -4.59 -1.42
N GLU A 119 14.92 -3.90 -1.17
CA GLU A 119 14.86 -2.53 -0.62
C GLU A 119 14.07 -1.61 -1.56
N MET A 120 14.34 -1.67 -2.86
CA MET A 120 13.61 -0.90 -3.86
C MET A 120 12.12 -1.27 -3.94
N PHE A 121 11.78 -2.54 -3.77
CA PHE A 121 10.40 -3.00 -3.67
C PHE A 121 9.68 -2.32 -2.50
N LEU A 122 10.27 -2.35 -1.32
CA LEU A 122 9.68 -1.74 -0.11
C LEU A 122 9.50 -0.23 -0.25
N LEU A 123 10.48 0.46 -0.85
CA LEU A 123 10.38 1.90 -1.15
C LEU A 123 9.23 2.21 -2.12
N ARG A 124 9.04 1.38 -3.16
CA ARG A 124 7.90 1.51 -4.10
C ARG A 124 6.56 1.38 -3.37
N LEU A 125 6.42 0.41 -2.45
CA LEU A 125 5.18 0.24 -1.68
C LEU A 125 4.87 1.46 -0.81
N MET A 126 5.87 2.01 -0.11
CA MET A 126 5.70 3.21 0.71
C MET A 126 5.29 4.41 -0.14
N HIS A 127 5.89 4.59 -1.30
CA HIS A 127 5.54 5.68 -2.20
C HIS A 127 4.10 5.58 -2.71
N LEU A 128 3.64 4.37 -3.04
CA LEU A 128 2.24 4.13 -3.43
C LEU A 128 1.26 4.41 -2.31
N SER A 129 1.59 4.03 -1.08
CA SER A 129 0.78 4.32 0.10
C SER A 129 0.62 5.82 0.32
N SER A 130 1.70 6.60 0.21
CA SER A 130 1.69 8.05 0.41
C SER A 130 0.86 8.80 -0.64
N ILE A 131 0.93 8.41 -1.91
CA ILE A 131 0.15 9.06 -2.99
C ILE A 131 -1.35 8.93 -2.76
N LYS A 132 -1.83 7.80 -2.27
CA LYS A 132 -3.27 7.60 -2.05
C LYS A 132 -3.80 8.29 -0.81
N LEU A 133 -3.01 8.39 0.24
CA LEU A 133 -3.37 9.17 1.43
C LEU A 133 -3.55 10.65 1.10
N HIS A 134 -2.72 11.24 0.24
CA HIS A 134 -2.84 12.63 -0.19
C HIS A 134 -4.10 12.88 -1.03
N LYS A 135 -4.47 11.97 -1.95
CA LYS A 135 -5.68 12.13 -2.76
C LYS A 135 -6.97 12.12 -1.94
N ASN A 136 -7.02 11.37 -0.85
CA ASN A 136 -8.20 11.34 0.03
C ASN A 136 -8.33 12.61 0.89
N THR A 137 -7.23 13.32 1.18
CA THR A 137 -7.26 14.60 1.89
C THR A 137 -7.70 15.76 0.99
N ASP A 138 -7.32 15.75 -0.28
CA ASP A 138 -7.66 16.82 -1.23
C ASP A 138 -9.14 16.79 -1.67
N ILE A 139 -9.79 15.64 -1.66
CA ILE A 139 -11.21 15.51 -2.01
C ILE A 139 -12.12 16.03 -0.88
N ASN A 140 -11.68 15.97 0.38
CA ASN A 140 -12.45 16.48 1.51
C ASN A 140 -12.33 17.99 1.74
N SER A 141 -11.40 18.68 1.05
CA SER A 141 -11.21 20.13 1.16
C SER A 141 -11.95 20.97 0.10
N VAL A 142 -12.70 20.36 -0.82
CA VAL A 142 -13.39 21.04 -1.94
C VAL A 142 -14.91 21.13 -1.74
N SER A 143 -15.45 20.96 -0.56
CA SER A 143 -16.88 21.10 -0.30
C SER A 143 -17.22 22.27 0.63
N GLU A 144 -16.73 23.47 0.32
CA GLU A 144 -17.34 24.72 0.77
C GLU A 144 -17.38 25.71 -0.39
N ASN A 145 -18.46 25.66 -1.17
CA ASN A 145 -18.79 26.71 -2.11
C ASN A 145 -19.41 27.90 -1.35
N PRO A 146 -18.87 29.11 -1.48
CA PRO A 146 -19.64 30.30 -1.13
C PRO A 146 -20.69 30.55 -2.20
N VAL A 147 -21.93 30.65 -1.76
CA VAL A 147 -23.06 31.14 -2.53
C VAL A 147 -22.76 32.59 -2.96
N ILE A 148 -22.56 32.82 -4.24
CA ILE A 148 -22.55 34.18 -4.80
C ILE A 148 -23.91 34.43 -5.43
N ASP A 149 -24.74 35.18 -4.72
CA ASP A 149 -25.86 35.89 -5.29
C ASP A 149 -25.32 36.86 -6.37
N LYS A 150 -25.75 36.69 -7.59
CA LYS A 150 -25.68 37.73 -8.63
C LYS A 150 -27.04 37.96 -9.21
N GLU A 151 -27.48 39.16 -8.89
CA GLU A 151 -28.63 39.85 -9.51
C GLU A 151 -28.57 39.80 -11.04
N ILE A 152 -29.71 39.47 -11.59
CA ILE A 152 -30.03 39.56 -13.01
C ILE A 152 -30.20 41.03 -13.34
N ASN A 153 -29.36 41.56 -14.23
CA ASN A 153 -29.66 42.80 -14.93
C ASN A 153 -29.68 42.56 -16.43
N ASP A 154 -30.86 42.70 -16.94
CA ASP A 154 -31.34 42.60 -18.31
C ASP A 154 -30.77 43.73 -19.17
N GLN A 155 -30.11 43.43 -20.28
CA GLN A 155 -30.10 44.31 -21.45
C GLN A 155 -29.79 43.53 -22.73
N SER A 156 -30.86 43.25 -23.45
CA SER A 156 -30.89 42.85 -24.84
C SER A 156 -30.25 43.88 -25.76
N LYS A 157 -29.36 43.45 -26.69
CA LYS A 157 -29.21 44.02 -28.04
C LYS A 157 -28.65 42.99 -29.05
N PRO A 158 -29.04 43.07 -30.36
CA PRO A 158 -29.06 41.92 -31.24
C PRO A 158 -27.78 41.74 -32.05
N ILE A 159 -27.60 40.50 -32.43
CA ILE A 159 -26.58 40.04 -33.38
C ILE A 159 -27.01 40.37 -34.79
N ASP A 160 -26.33 41.31 -35.42
CA ASP A 160 -26.27 41.46 -36.87
C ASP A 160 -24.91 42.06 -37.20
N GLN A 161 -24.01 41.23 -37.74
CA GLN A 161 -22.92 41.53 -38.63
C GLN A 161 -21.82 40.45 -38.65
N ILE A 162 -22.12 39.33 -39.29
CA ILE A 162 -21.11 38.50 -39.94
C ILE A 162 -21.71 38.00 -41.26
N LYS A 163 -21.64 38.80 -42.25
CA LYS A 163 -21.65 38.42 -43.66
C LYS A 163 -20.64 39.33 -44.35
N ASN A 164 -19.55 38.71 -44.78
CA ASN A 164 -18.67 39.06 -45.87
C ASN A 164 -17.21 38.85 -45.52
N ILE A 165 -16.74 37.62 -45.64
CA ILE A 165 -15.40 37.31 -46.05
C ILE A 165 -15.48 35.93 -46.77
N TYR A 166 -15.82 36.02 -48.05
CA TYR A 166 -15.46 35.04 -49.11
C TYR A 166 -15.88 35.68 -50.43
N GLN A 167 -14.94 36.41 -51.00
CA GLN A 167 -14.69 36.55 -52.45
C GLN A 167 -13.17 36.65 -52.63
#